data_a0c2f4a3db2f458e2433ff6b281a8e01
#
_entry.id   a0c2f4a3db2f458e2433ff6b281a8e01
#
_cell.length_a   1.000
_cell.length_b   1.000
_cell.length_c   1.000
_cell.angle_alpha   90.00
_cell.angle_beta   90.00
_cell.angle_gamma   90.00
#
_symmetry.space_group_name_H-M   'P 1'
#
loop_
_entity.id
_entity.type
_entity.pdbx_description
1 polymer ?
#
loop_
_entity_poly.entity_id
_entity_poly.type
_entity_poly.pdbx_seq_one_letter_code
_entity_poly.pdbx_strand_id
1 'polypeptide(L)'
;SGKLGKIRKVVVEYPQGWLATRLETTGQKQAGWRTDPKRSGAAGCIGDIGTHAENLAEYITGLKIKELAADLTAFVSGRKLDDDGNVLLRFTGGAKGVLHSSQISVGEENNLNIRVYGERGGLEWHQNEPNTMLLKWPDQPMQVYRTANGYLGAAAANAARTPPSHPEGYLEAFANIYLNFANHI
;
A
#
# COMPACT_ATOMS: atom_id res chain seq x y z
N SER A 1 8.30 17.12 1.37
CA SER A 1 8.78 18.11 2.38
C SER A 1 10.31 18.11 2.56
N GLY A 2 11.05 17.14 2.01
CA GLY A 2 12.52 17.06 2.10
C GLY A 2 13.09 16.71 3.48
N LYS A 3 12.27 16.52 4.50
CA LYS A 3 12.76 16.24 5.87
C LYS A 3 13.61 14.98 5.96
N LEU A 4 13.24 13.92 5.25
CA LEU A 4 13.97 12.65 5.24
C LEU A 4 15.30 12.70 4.46
N GLY A 5 15.57 13.78 3.74
CA GLY A 5 16.69 13.84 2.78
C GLY A 5 16.37 13.08 1.50
N LYS A 6 17.41 12.73 0.72
CA LYS A 6 17.27 11.91 -0.48
C LYS A 6 16.76 10.51 -0.09
N ILE A 7 15.69 10.06 -0.72
CA ILE A 7 15.14 8.73 -0.47
C ILE A 7 16.11 7.68 -1.04
N ARG A 8 16.38 6.66 -0.25
CA ARG A 8 17.29 5.55 -0.56
C ARG A 8 16.57 4.23 -0.72
N LYS A 9 15.56 3.97 0.13
CA LYS A 9 14.84 2.69 0.18
C LYS A 9 13.35 2.90 0.41
N VAL A 10 12.54 2.14 -0.32
CA VAL A 10 11.09 2.01 -0.13
C VAL A 10 10.78 0.53 0.07
N VAL A 11 10.02 0.21 1.10
CA VAL A 11 9.45 -1.13 1.32
C VAL A 11 7.96 -0.95 1.42
N VAL A 12 7.21 -1.58 0.54
CA VAL A 12 5.76 -1.54 0.51
C VAL A 12 5.21 -2.94 0.41
N GLU A 13 4.21 -3.25 1.21
CA GLU A 13 3.66 -4.59 1.34
C GLU A 13 2.14 -4.53 1.40
N TYR A 14 1.49 -5.49 0.77
CA TYR A 14 0.06 -5.69 0.87
C TYR A 14 -0.27 -7.19 1.05
N PRO A 15 0.00 -7.74 2.23
CA PRO A 15 -0.40 -9.10 2.54
C PRO A 15 -1.86 -9.18 2.96
N GLN A 16 -2.54 -10.21 2.45
CA GLN A 16 -3.88 -10.67 2.79
C GLN A 16 -3.86 -12.20 2.90
N GLY A 17 -4.74 -12.79 3.70
CA GLY A 17 -4.82 -14.25 3.87
C GLY A 17 -6.09 -14.90 3.30
N TRP A 18 -7.01 -14.12 2.75
CA TRP A 18 -8.37 -14.59 2.45
C TRP A 18 -8.45 -15.61 1.29
N LEU A 19 -7.49 -15.63 0.39
CA LEU A 19 -7.40 -16.58 -0.73
C LEU A 19 -6.41 -17.73 -0.47
N ALA A 20 -5.98 -17.96 0.77
CA ALA A 20 -5.07 -19.04 1.12
C ALA A 20 -5.61 -20.45 0.82
N THR A 21 -6.92 -20.59 0.61
CA THR A 21 -7.59 -21.81 0.20
C THR A 21 -8.34 -21.62 -1.11
N ARG A 22 -8.81 -22.72 -1.72
CA ARG A 22 -9.57 -22.68 -2.99
C ARG A 22 -11.00 -22.18 -2.82
N LEU A 23 -11.18 -20.95 -2.35
CA LEU A 23 -12.50 -20.34 -2.17
C LEU A 23 -13.30 -20.20 -3.47
N GLU A 24 -12.64 -20.14 -4.61
CA GLU A 24 -13.27 -20.12 -5.94
C GLU A 24 -14.12 -21.35 -6.23
N THR A 25 -13.88 -22.48 -5.54
CA THR A 25 -14.68 -23.72 -5.68
C THR A 25 -15.88 -23.77 -4.76
N THR A 26 -16.03 -22.83 -3.83
CA THR A 26 -17.12 -22.80 -2.84
C THR A 26 -18.31 -21.94 -3.26
N GLY A 27 -18.25 -21.32 -4.45
CA GLY A 27 -19.25 -20.34 -4.88
C GLY A 27 -19.01 -18.92 -4.36
N GLN A 28 -17.88 -18.67 -3.68
CA GLN A 28 -17.51 -17.32 -3.22
C GLN A 28 -17.25 -16.42 -4.43
N LYS A 29 -18.11 -15.40 -4.59
CA LYS A 29 -18.22 -14.60 -5.79
C LYS A 29 -16.95 -13.83 -6.13
N GLN A 30 -16.28 -13.26 -5.12
CA GLN A 30 -15.09 -12.45 -5.29
C GLN A 30 -13.88 -13.32 -5.68
N ALA A 31 -13.74 -14.50 -5.08
CA ALA A 31 -12.72 -15.47 -5.46
C ALA A 31 -12.94 -15.99 -6.89
N GLY A 32 -14.19 -16.30 -7.22
CA GLY A 32 -14.55 -16.89 -8.52
C GLY A 32 -14.16 -16.06 -9.73
N TRP A 33 -14.17 -14.73 -9.66
CA TRP A 33 -13.73 -13.91 -10.80
C TRP A 33 -12.26 -13.54 -10.74
N ARG A 34 -11.69 -13.33 -9.54
CA ARG A 34 -10.29 -12.93 -9.38
C ARG A 34 -9.29 -14.03 -9.77
N THR A 35 -9.67 -15.28 -9.58
CA THR A 35 -8.81 -16.43 -9.91
C THR A 35 -9.02 -16.96 -11.33
N ASP A 36 -9.98 -16.41 -12.08
CA ASP A 36 -10.25 -16.79 -13.47
C ASP A 36 -9.57 -15.82 -14.45
N PRO A 37 -8.55 -16.26 -15.21
CA PRO A 37 -7.83 -15.39 -16.15
C PRO A 37 -8.70 -14.84 -17.28
N LYS A 38 -9.84 -15.46 -17.58
CA LYS A 38 -10.80 -14.93 -18.57
C LYS A 38 -11.57 -13.72 -18.06
N ARG A 39 -11.63 -13.53 -16.75
CA ARG A 39 -12.40 -12.47 -16.10
C ARG A 39 -11.48 -11.44 -15.43
N SER A 40 -10.39 -11.88 -14.82
CA SER A 40 -9.43 -11.04 -14.13
C SER A 40 -8.31 -10.52 -15.05
N GLY A 41 -8.06 -11.18 -16.17
CA GLY A 41 -6.97 -10.85 -17.09
C GLY A 41 -5.68 -11.63 -16.78
N ALA A 42 -4.53 -11.02 -17.08
CA ALA A 42 -3.23 -11.70 -17.04
C ALA A 42 -2.59 -11.79 -15.65
N ALA A 43 -3.09 -11.07 -14.65
CA ALA A 43 -2.52 -10.99 -13.32
C ALA A 43 -3.57 -11.33 -12.25
N GLY A 44 -3.13 -12.00 -11.19
CA GLY A 44 -3.92 -12.30 -10.01
C GLY A 44 -3.67 -11.29 -8.91
N CYS A 45 -2.99 -11.70 -7.86
CA CYS A 45 -2.66 -10.91 -6.69
C CYS A 45 -1.93 -9.60 -7.02
N ILE A 46 -0.91 -9.66 -7.89
CA ILE A 46 -0.13 -8.47 -8.25
C ILE A 46 -0.99 -7.43 -8.98
N GLY A 47 -1.93 -7.86 -9.81
CA GLY A 47 -2.85 -6.96 -10.51
C GLY A 47 -3.97 -6.41 -9.60
N ASP A 48 -4.45 -7.20 -8.64
CA ASP A 48 -5.52 -6.80 -7.72
C ASP A 48 -4.98 -5.85 -6.63
N ILE A 49 -3.99 -6.28 -5.85
CA ILE A 49 -3.51 -5.54 -4.68
C ILE A 49 -2.08 -5.00 -4.81
N GLY A 50 -1.24 -5.59 -5.67
CA GLY A 50 0.10 -5.05 -5.93
C GLY A 50 0.06 -3.64 -6.54
N THR A 51 -0.96 -3.33 -7.35
CA THR A 51 -1.21 -1.99 -7.91
C THR A 51 -1.49 -0.93 -6.83
N HIS A 52 -2.16 -1.30 -5.73
CA HIS A 52 -2.33 -0.40 -4.59
C HIS A 52 -1.00 -0.11 -3.89
N ALA A 53 -0.17 -1.13 -3.71
CA ALA A 53 1.15 -0.98 -3.11
C ALA A 53 2.07 -0.12 -3.98
N GLU A 54 2.05 -0.33 -5.30
CA GLU A 54 2.78 0.49 -6.28
C GLU A 54 2.36 1.95 -6.21
N ASN A 55 1.05 2.20 -6.30
CA ASN A 55 0.49 3.56 -6.24
C ASN A 55 0.86 4.26 -4.94
N LEU A 56 0.76 3.57 -3.78
CA LEU A 56 1.14 4.13 -2.50
C LEU A 56 2.63 4.52 -2.47
N ALA A 57 3.52 3.65 -2.99
CA ALA A 57 4.95 3.91 -3.03
C ALA A 57 5.28 5.15 -3.87
N GLU A 58 4.72 5.27 -5.07
CA GLU A 58 4.92 6.43 -5.95
C GLU A 58 4.28 7.69 -5.38
N TYR A 59 3.07 7.62 -4.87
CA TYR A 59 2.34 8.77 -4.30
C TYR A 59 3.06 9.38 -3.09
N ILE A 60 3.46 8.54 -2.13
CA ILE A 60 4.10 9.02 -0.90
C ILE A 60 5.50 9.58 -1.16
N THR A 61 6.26 8.98 -2.07
CA THR A 61 7.65 9.37 -2.33
C THR A 61 7.79 10.43 -3.40
N GLY A 62 6.83 10.52 -4.32
CA GLY A 62 6.93 11.31 -5.56
C GLY A 62 7.92 10.73 -6.57
N LEU A 63 8.47 9.55 -6.31
CA LEU A 63 9.39 8.86 -7.22
C LEU A 63 8.60 8.02 -8.22
N LYS A 64 9.20 7.78 -9.40
CA LYS A 64 8.63 6.89 -10.41
C LYS A 64 9.44 5.62 -10.54
N ILE A 65 8.77 4.48 -10.66
CA ILE A 65 9.40 3.20 -10.92
C ILE A 65 9.99 3.26 -12.34
N LYS A 66 11.28 2.94 -12.46
CA LYS A 66 12.02 2.92 -13.72
C LYS A 66 12.23 1.51 -14.24
N GLU A 67 12.56 0.59 -13.34
CA GLU A 67 12.85 -0.81 -13.64
C GLU A 67 12.33 -1.69 -12.52
N LEU A 68 11.94 -2.90 -12.85
CA LEU A 68 11.55 -3.90 -11.87
C LEU A 68 12.02 -5.30 -12.27
N ALA A 69 12.11 -6.18 -11.27
CA ALA A 69 12.25 -7.63 -11.44
C ALA A 69 11.25 -8.30 -10.49
N ALA A 70 10.41 -9.18 -11.01
CA ALA A 70 9.34 -9.81 -10.26
C ALA A 70 9.47 -11.33 -10.21
N ASP A 71 9.16 -11.89 -9.06
CA ASP A 71 8.89 -13.31 -8.84
C ASP A 71 7.41 -13.45 -8.48
N LEU A 72 6.63 -14.00 -9.42
CA LEU A 72 5.18 -14.19 -9.28
C LEU A 72 4.88 -15.68 -9.20
N THR A 73 4.16 -16.09 -8.17
CA THR A 73 3.90 -17.50 -7.89
C THR A 73 2.41 -17.75 -7.65
N ALA A 74 1.92 -18.88 -8.14
CA ALA A 74 0.63 -19.45 -7.79
C ALA A 74 0.86 -20.66 -6.87
N PHE A 75 0.74 -20.45 -5.56
CA PHE A 75 0.94 -21.50 -4.55
C PHE A 75 -0.27 -22.41 -4.40
N VAL A 76 -1.47 -21.85 -4.52
CA VAL A 76 -2.70 -22.66 -4.37
C VAL A 76 -2.92 -23.52 -5.60
N SER A 77 -2.88 -24.81 -5.41
CA SER A 77 -2.97 -25.81 -6.49
C SER A 77 -4.17 -25.57 -7.41
N GLY A 78 -3.92 -25.60 -8.73
CA GLY A 78 -4.92 -25.41 -9.78
C GLY A 78 -5.20 -23.97 -10.19
N ARG A 79 -4.64 -22.97 -9.50
CA ARG A 79 -4.66 -21.57 -9.94
C ARG A 79 -3.71 -21.35 -11.11
N LYS A 80 -4.12 -20.45 -12.00
CA LYS A 80 -3.34 -20.06 -13.19
C LYS A 80 -2.74 -18.66 -13.07
N LEU A 81 -3.28 -17.85 -12.16
CA LEU A 81 -2.81 -16.51 -11.85
C LEU A 81 -2.04 -16.55 -10.54
N ASP A 82 -1.14 -15.59 -10.38
CA ASP A 82 -0.36 -15.41 -9.17
C ASP A 82 -1.27 -15.15 -7.95
N ASP A 83 -0.94 -15.76 -6.83
CA ASP A 83 -1.53 -15.47 -5.52
C ASP A 83 -0.50 -14.92 -4.51
N ASP A 84 0.77 -14.84 -4.97
CA ASP A 84 1.89 -14.20 -4.30
C ASP A 84 2.82 -13.52 -5.31
N GLY A 85 3.37 -12.37 -4.94
CA GLY A 85 4.31 -11.63 -5.78
C GLY A 85 5.33 -10.83 -4.98
N ASN A 86 6.60 -11.01 -5.34
CA ASN A 86 7.73 -10.31 -4.78
C ASN A 86 8.44 -9.52 -5.90
N VAL A 87 8.57 -8.20 -5.72
CA VAL A 87 9.09 -7.32 -6.77
C VAL A 87 10.23 -6.47 -6.23
N LEU A 88 11.37 -6.54 -6.89
CA LEU A 88 12.49 -5.61 -6.69
C LEU A 88 12.28 -4.39 -7.58
N LEU A 89 12.35 -3.20 -6.99
CA LEU A 89 12.08 -1.93 -7.65
C LEU A 89 13.33 -1.06 -7.74
N ARG A 90 13.45 -0.35 -8.88
CA ARG A 90 14.40 0.76 -9.06
C ARG A 90 13.62 1.99 -9.45
N PHE A 91 13.76 3.04 -8.64
CA PHE A 91 13.09 4.31 -8.86
C PHE A 91 13.99 5.30 -9.60
N THR A 92 13.35 6.30 -10.20
CA THR A 92 14.06 7.51 -10.67
C THR A 92 14.84 8.15 -9.51
N GLY A 93 16.00 8.72 -9.81
CA GLY A 93 16.86 9.30 -8.76
C GLY A 93 17.71 8.28 -7.96
N GLY A 94 17.61 6.97 -8.29
CA GLY A 94 18.49 5.92 -7.77
C GLY A 94 18.04 5.24 -6.49
N ALA A 95 16.89 5.59 -5.94
CA ALA A 95 16.29 4.84 -4.85
C ALA A 95 15.93 3.42 -5.29
N LYS A 96 15.97 2.47 -4.34
CA LYS A 96 15.58 1.07 -4.57
C LYS A 96 14.40 0.71 -3.67
N GLY A 97 13.59 -0.27 -4.10
CA GLY A 97 12.46 -0.73 -3.31
C GLY A 97 12.25 -2.22 -3.36
N VAL A 98 11.38 -2.66 -2.48
CA VAL A 98 10.76 -3.98 -2.48
C VAL A 98 9.24 -3.76 -2.39
N LEU A 99 8.51 -4.44 -3.25
CA LEU A 99 7.07 -4.55 -3.17
C LEU A 99 6.72 -6.01 -2.97
N HIS A 100 5.94 -6.30 -1.95
CA HIS A 100 5.35 -7.61 -1.70
C HIS A 100 3.84 -7.49 -1.74
N SER A 101 3.18 -8.39 -2.48
CA SER A 101 1.74 -8.54 -2.44
C SER A 101 1.39 -10.02 -2.35
N SER A 102 0.47 -10.37 -1.47
CA SER A 102 0.09 -11.77 -1.24
C SER A 102 -1.38 -11.84 -0.84
N GLN A 103 -2.09 -12.82 -1.39
CA GLN A 103 -3.46 -13.13 -0.97
C GLN A 103 -3.54 -14.46 -0.22
N ILE A 104 -2.37 -15.02 0.11
CA ILE A 104 -2.23 -16.31 0.79
C ILE A 104 -1.47 -16.22 2.12
N SER A 105 -1.17 -15.01 2.58
CA SER A 105 -0.50 -14.76 3.87
C SER A 105 -1.47 -14.99 5.02
N VAL A 106 -1.56 -16.22 5.48
CA VAL A 106 -2.52 -16.68 6.50
C VAL A 106 -2.38 -15.87 7.79
N GLY A 107 -3.50 -15.34 8.27
CA GLY A 107 -3.54 -14.50 9.48
C GLY A 107 -3.44 -13.00 9.19
N GLU A 108 -3.02 -12.59 8.00
CA GLU A 108 -3.10 -11.21 7.56
C GLU A 108 -4.53 -10.89 7.09
N GLU A 109 -5.04 -9.75 7.53
CA GLU A 109 -6.40 -9.29 7.17
C GLU A 109 -6.37 -8.48 5.88
N ASN A 110 -5.96 -7.20 5.98
CA ASN A 110 -5.89 -6.28 4.85
C ASN A 110 -4.77 -5.26 5.11
N ASN A 111 -3.54 -5.74 5.20
CA ASN A 111 -2.42 -5.02 5.77
C ASN A 111 -1.54 -4.32 4.72
N LEU A 112 -2.11 -3.33 4.02
CA LEU A 112 -1.29 -2.43 3.21
C LEU A 112 -0.42 -1.58 4.13
N ASN A 113 0.90 -1.61 3.92
CA ASN A 113 1.84 -0.83 4.71
C ASN A 113 3.02 -0.32 3.88
N ILE A 114 3.67 0.74 4.37
CA ILE A 114 4.82 1.33 3.72
C ILE A 114 5.87 1.80 4.71
N ARG A 115 7.14 1.56 4.39
CA ARG A 115 8.31 2.11 5.06
C ARG A 115 9.19 2.82 4.04
N VAL A 116 9.52 4.07 4.31
CA VAL A 116 10.39 4.89 3.45
C VAL A 116 11.61 5.34 4.24
N TYR A 117 12.80 5.11 3.70
CA TYR A 117 14.06 5.46 4.32
C TYR A 117 14.83 6.45 3.45
N GLY A 118 15.11 7.61 4.02
CA GLY A 118 15.97 8.63 3.44
C GLY A 118 17.34 8.69 4.11
N GLU A 119 18.11 9.71 3.76
CA GLU A 119 19.45 9.94 4.33
C GLU A 119 19.43 10.33 5.79
N ARG A 120 18.36 11.01 6.22
CA ARG A 120 18.27 11.64 7.56
C ARG A 120 17.19 11.01 8.45
N GLY A 121 16.30 10.20 7.91
CA GLY A 121 15.25 9.58 8.69
C GLY A 121 14.39 8.64 7.88
N GLY A 122 13.43 8.02 8.54
CA GLY A 122 12.46 7.12 7.95
C GLY A 122 11.04 7.43 8.37
N LEU A 123 10.08 6.95 7.60
CA LEU A 123 8.67 6.94 7.97
C LEU A 123 8.09 5.53 7.85
N GLU A 124 7.02 5.30 8.59
CA GLU A 124 6.26 4.06 8.55
C GLU A 124 4.77 4.34 8.73
N TRP A 125 3.94 3.66 7.94
CA TRP A 125 2.49 3.76 8.01
C TRP A 125 1.85 2.41 7.69
N HIS A 126 0.74 2.11 8.38
CA HIS A 126 -0.04 0.88 8.23
C HIS A 126 -1.52 1.20 8.05
N GLN A 127 -2.17 0.55 7.08
CA GLN A 127 -3.61 0.72 6.84
C GLN A 127 -4.47 0.23 8.02
N ASN A 128 -4.01 -0.76 8.77
CA ASN A 128 -4.72 -1.26 9.95
C ASN A 128 -4.79 -0.23 11.09
N GLU A 129 -3.87 0.76 11.07
CA GLU A 129 -3.83 1.91 11.98
C GLU A 129 -3.72 3.22 11.17
N PRO A 130 -4.71 3.55 10.31
CA PRO A 130 -4.54 4.55 9.26
C PRO A 130 -4.34 5.97 9.79
N ASN A 131 -4.75 6.22 11.04
CA ASN A 131 -4.66 7.52 11.68
C ASN A 131 -3.30 7.79 12.33
N THR A 132 -2.34 6.88 12.19
CA THR A 132 -1.03 6.96 12.84
C THR A 132 0.08 6.80 11.81
N MET A 133 1.06 7.71 11.85
CA MET A 133 2.31 7.60 11.09
C MET A 133 3.49 7.76 12.05
N LEU A 134 4.52 6.95 11.86
CA LEU A 134 5.75 7.01 12.64
C LEU A 134 6.84 7.71 11.84
N LEU A 135 7.53 8.65 12.48
CA LEU A 135 8.79 9.22 11.99
C LEU A 135 9.95 8.74 12.86
N LYS A 136 11.02 8.31 12.19
CA LYS A 136 12.20 7.70 12.83
C LYS A 136 13.44 8.50 12.45
N TRP A 137 14.22 8.88 13.45
CA TRP A 137 15.43 9.67 13.33
C TRP A 137 16.61 8.94 13.99
N PRO A 138 17.85 9.12 13.52
CA PRO A 138 19.00 8.43 14.12
C PRO A 138 19.38 8.97 15.51
N ASP A 139 19.04 10.23 15.80
CA ASP A 139 19.50 11.01 16.95
C ASP A 139 18.37 11.48 17.86
N GLN A 140 17.13 11.07 17.59
CA GLN A 140 15.95 11.50 18.35
C GLN A 140 15.02 10.29 18.60
N PRO A 141 14.20 10.37 19.65
CA PRO A 141 13.12 9.40 19.84
C PRO A 141 12.19 9.33 18.63
N MET A 142 11.62 8.15 18.39
CA MET A 142 10.58 7.98 17.38
C MET A 142 9.38 8.89 17.67
N GLN A 143 8.91 9.58 16.65
CA GLN A 143 7.78 10.50 16.74
C GLN A 143 6.53 9.87 16.17
N VAL A 144 5.41 10.01 16.86
CA VAL A 144 4.08 9.57 16.43
C VAL A 144 3.30 10.76 15.90
N TYR A 145 2.89 10.71 14.66
CA TYR A 145 2.02 11.70 14.03
C TYR A 145 0.61 11.13 13.90
N ARG A 146 -0.39 11.90 14.33
CA ARG A 146 -1.80 11.51 14.32
C ARG A 146 -2.60 12.41 13.39
N THR A 147 -3.60 11.88 12.71
CA THR A 147 -4.50 12.64 11.82
C THR A 147 -5.20 13.79 12.53
N ALA A 148 -5.63 14.78 11.76
CA ALA A 148 -6.41 15.94 12.17
C ALA A 148 -5.74 16.87 13.20
N ASN A 149 -4.48 16.66 13.58
CA ASN A 149 -3.77 17.52 14.52
C ASN A 149 -3.14 18.74 13.84
N GLY A 150 -3.07 19.86 14.56
CA GLY A 150 -2.61 21.17 14.05
C GLY A 150 -1.13 21.25 13.63
N TYR A 151 -0.33 20.24 13.94
CA TYR A 151 1.07 20.16 13.48
C TYR A 151 1.22 19.54 12.08
N LEU A 152 0.12 19.08 11.47
CA LEU A 152 0.13 18.48 10.13
C LEU A 152 0.18 19.54 9.03
N GLY A 153 0.76 19.18 7.90
CA GLY A 153 0.76 20.04 6.70
C GLY A 153 -0.62 20.11 6.04
N ALA A 154 -0.81 21.15 5.22
CA ALA A 154 -2.10 21.44 4.58
C ALA A 154 -2.72 20.25 3.82
N ALA A 155 -1.92 19.46 3.12
CA ALA A 155 -2.43 18.28 2.38
C ALA A 155 -3.11 17.26 3.30
N ALA A 156 -2.53 16.98 4.48
CA ALA A 156 -3.12 16.07 5.45
C ALA A 156 -4.32 16.70 6.16
N ALA A 157 -4.24 18.00 6.51
CA ALA A 157 -5.34 18.71 7.12
C ALA A 157 -6.58 18.77 6.22
N ASN A 158 -6.40 19.02 4.92
CA ASN A 158 -7.49 19.07 3.94
C ASN A 158 -8.12 17.69 3.67
N ALA A 159 -7.39 16.61 3.93
CA ALA A 159 -7.90 15.25 3.77
C ALA A 159 -8.68 14.74 4.99
N ALA A 160 -8.51 15.37 6.15
CA ALA A 160 -9.22 15.01 7.39
C ALA A 160 -10.56 15.75 7.50
N ARG A 161 -11.58 15.06 7.98
CA ARG A 161 -12.94 15.60 8.18
C ARG A 161 -13.33 15.70 9.64
N THR A 162 -12.81 14.79 10.45
CA THR A 162 -13.15 14.72 11.88
C THR A 162 -12.07 15.39 12.72
N PRO A 163 -12.42 15.86 13.92
CA PRO A 163 -11.44 16.42 14.87
C PRO A 163 -10.40 15.37 15.33
N PRO A 164 -9.29 15.80 15.94
CA PRO A 164 -8.32 14.89 16.54
C PRO A 164 -8.97 13.83 17.43
N SER A 165 -8.46 12.60 17.39
CA SER A 165 -8.97 11.44 18.14
C SER A 165 -10.32 10.89 17.71
N HIS A 166 -10.87 11.37 16.60
CA HIS A 166 -12.00 10.75 15.92
C HIS A 166 -11.44 9.98 14.71
N PRO A 167 -11.44 8.65 14.72
CA PRO A 167 -10.79 7.87 13.67
C PRO A 167 -11.50 8.03 12.33
N GLU A 168 -10.72 8.19 11.28
CA GLU A 168 -11.13 8.14 9.89
C GLU A 168 -10.47 6.95 9.20
N GLY A 169 -11.07 6.45 8.12
CA GLY A 169 -10.54 5.31 7.40
C GLY A 169 -11.07 5.17 6.00
N TYR A 170 -11.52 3.97 5.67
CA TYR A 170 -11.91 3.56 4.33
C TYR A 170 -13.01 4.43 3.70
N LEU A 171 -14.07 4.75 4.44
CA LEU A 171 -15.19 5.54 3.94
C LEU A 171 -14.79 6.98 3.63
N GLU A 172 -14.02 7.60 4.51
CA GLU A 172 -13.54 8.97 4.34
C GLU A 172 -12.51 9.06 3.21
N ALA A 173 -11.69 8.02 3.01
CA ALA A 173 -10.77 7.95 1.87
C ALA A 173 -11.52 7.94 0.53
N PHE A 174 -12.59 7.14 0.41
CA PHE A 174 -13.46 7.18 -0.77
C PHE A 174 -14.17 8.51 -0.93
N ALA A 175 -14.65 9.12 0.14
CA ALA A 175 -15.27 10.44 0.09
C ALA A 175 -14.29 11.51 -0.42
N ASN A 176 -12.98 11.41 -0.11
CA ASN A 176 -11.96 12.29 -0.66
C ASN A 176 -11.79 12.10 -2.19
N ILE A 177 -11.83 10.86 -2.68
CA ILE A 177 -11.77 10.58 -4.13
C ILE A 177 -12.95 11.21 -4.85
N TYR A 178 -14.18 11.02 -4.34
CA TYR A 178 -15.38 11.61 -4.94
C TYR A 178 -15.37 13.14 -4.90
N LEU A 179 -14.92 13.74 -3.79
CA LEU A 179 -14.78 15.19 -3.69
C LEU A 179 -13.78 15.74 -4.70
N ASN A 180 -12.62 15.10 -4.83
CA ASN A 180 -11.60 15.50 -5.80
C ASN A 180 -12.12 15.38 -7.23
N PHE A 181 -12.83 14.31 -7.58
CA PHE A 181 -13.46 14.15 -8.88
C PHE A 181 -14.49 15.27 -9.15
N ALA A 182 -15.40 15.53 -8.20
CA ALA A 182 -16.41 16.57 -8.35
C ALA A 182 -15.84 17.99 -8.52
N ASN A 183 -14.68 18.26 -7.94
CA ASN A 183 -14.00 19.55 -8.09
C ASN A 183 -13.29 19.72 -9.43
N HIS A 184 -13.18 18.68 -10.26
CA HIS A 184 -12.51 18.70 -11.55
C HIS A 184 -13.47 18.65 -12.76
N ILE A 185 -14.77 18.55 -12.49
CA ILE A 185 -15.83 18.67 -13.51
C ILE A 185 -16.37 20.10 -13.52
#